data_0e2ada39057cf57ed1252a5b34dcb6b6
#
_entry.id   0e2ada39057cf57ed1252a5b34dcb6b6
#
_cell.length_a   1.000
_cell.length_b   1.000
_cell.length_c   1.000
_cell.angle_alpha   90.00
_cell.angle_beta   90.00
_cell.angle_gamma   90.00
#
_symmetry.space_group_name_H-M   'P 1'
#
loop_
_entity.id
_entity.type
_entity.pdbx_description
1 polymer ?
#
loop_
_entity_poly.entity_id
_entity_poly.type
_entity_poly.pdbx_seq_one_letter_code
_entity_poly.pdbx_strand_id
1 'polypeptide(L)'
;FAGLTQRAGNFLVGREANDNFDWSELKEKTVIGGRAGGMPQMLFEYILKKNNIDPETDLEILQNVDFGSTSAAFTSGIGDYTVEFEPSATLLEQQGEGHVIASLGVESGYVPYTAYCAKKSYIKKNPDVIQKFTNATQKGLDYVNTHSSAEIAAIIAPQFKETDIATITAIVERYKSQDTWKTSTVFTEDSFNLLQDILTQAGELKSPVPYSSLVTTEFSEKALNKQ
;
A
#
# COMPACT_ATOMS: atom_id res chain seq x y z
N PHE A 1 9.35 14.46 -3.37
CA PHE A 1 10.53 14.52 -4.24
C PHE A 1 10.98 13.13 -4.75
N ALA A 2 10.50 12.03 -4.15
CA ALA A 2 10.77 10.67 -4.59
C ALA A 2 9.59 9.75 -4.23
N GLY A 3 9.08 8.98 -5.20
CA GLY A 3 8.11 7.91 -4.98
C GLY A 3 8.84 6.61 -4.63
N LEU A 4 8.18 5.74 -3.89
CA LEU A 4 8.73 4.44 -3.49
C LEU A 4 7.82 3.29 -3.93
N THR A 5 6.56 3.31 -3.50
CA THR A 5 5.57 2.31 -3.88
C THR A 5 4.52 2.91 -4.81
N GLN A 6 4.01 2.09 -5.72
CA GLN A 6 3.00 2.49 -6.70
C GLN A 6 1.68 1.76 -6.52
N ARG A 7 1.61 0.83 -5.58
CA ARG A 7 0.38 0.15 -5.18
C ARG A 7 0.27 0.14 -3.67
N ALA A 8 -0.96 0.08 -3.19
CA ALA A 8 -1.22 -0.15 -1.78
C ALA A 8 -0.69 -1.52 -1.35
N GLY A 9 -0.16 -1.59 -0.14
CA GLY A 9 0.41 -2.83 0.42
C GLY A 9 -0.58 -3.62 1.27
N ASN A 10 -1.88 -3.36 1.17
CA ASN A 10 -2.89 -4.03 1.96
C ASN A 10 -3.72 -5.00 1.12
N PHE A 11 -4.24 -6.00 1.83
CA PHE A 11 -4.95 -7.14 1.28
C PHE A 11 -6.28 -7.33 2.00
N LEU A 12 -7.27 -7.84 1.29
CA LEU A 12 -8.49 -8.35 1.88
C LEU A 12 -8.25 -9.80 2.28
N VAL A 13 -8.47 -10.11 3.54
CA VAL A 13 -8.34 -11.45 4.11
C VAL A 13 -9.73 -11.94 4.50
N GLY A 14 -10.12 -13.10 4.01
CA GLY A 14 -11.37 -13.79 4.35
C GLY A 14 -11.12 -15.00 5.24
N ARG A 15 -12.18 -15.55 5.82
CA ARG A 15 -12.11 -16.76 6.67
C ARG A 15 -11.88 -18.03 5.85
N GLU A 16 -12.41 -18.06 4.64
CA GLU A 16 -12.29 -19.19 3.72
C GLU A 16 -11.50 -18.78 2.49
N ALA A 17 -10.79 -19.71 1.87
CA ALA A 17 -10.10 -19.49 0.60
C ALA A 17 -11.13 -19.28 -0.52
N ASN A 18 -10.90 -18.29 -1.36
CA ASN A 18 -11.76 -17.99 -2.50
C ASN A 18 -10.94 -17.48 -3.70
N ASP A 19 -10.56 -18.38 -4.59
CA ASP A 19 -9.79 -18.06 -5.79
C ASP A 19 -10.59 -17.31 -6.87
N ASN A 20 -11.92 -17.27 -6.74
CA ASN A 20 -12.82 -16.62 -7.68
C ASN A 20 -13.60 -15.48 -7.02
N PHE A 21 -13.00 -14.82 -6.04
CA PHE A 21 -13.64 -13.74 -5.29
C PHE A 21 -14.12 -12.61 -6.19
N ASP A 22 -15.37 -12.23 -5.98
CA ASP A 22 -15.98 -11.03 -6.56
C ASP A 22 -16.32 -10.03 -5.45
N TRP A 23 -16.02 -8.75 -5.68
CA TRP A 23 -16.24 -7.70 -4.67
C TRP A 23 -17.70 -7.62 -4.21
N SER A 24 -18.68 -8.00 -5.04
CA SER A 24 -20.09 -8.04 -4.66
C SER A 24 -20.39 -9.01 -3.52
N GLU A 25 -19.51 -9.97 -3.24
CA GLU A 25 -19.67 -10.90 -2.12
C GLU A 25 -19.53 -10.22 -0.75
N LEU A 26 -19.01 -8.99 -0.71
CA LEU A 26 -18.95 -8.19 0.51
C LEU A 26 -20.29 -7.59 0.93
N LYS A 27 -21.32 -7.65 0.07
CA LYS A 27 -22.65 -7.17 0.45
C LYS A 27 -23.21 -7.97 1.61
N GLU A 28 -23.79 -7.25 2.58
CA GLU A 28 -24.34 -7.80 3.83
C GLU A 28 -23.28 -8.44 4.74
N LYS A 29 -21.98 -8.16 4.52
CA LYS A 29 -20.86 -8.65 5.33
C LYS A 29 -20.32 -7.58 6.27
N THR A 30 -19.63 -8.05 7.31
CA THR A 30 -18.89 -7.18 8.22
C THR A 30 -17.40 -7.24 7.89
N VAL A 31 -16.78 -6.10 7.61
CA VAL A 31 -15.36 -5.98 7.23
C VAL A 31 -14.63 -5.09 8.25
N ILE A 32 -13.52 -5.57 8.80
CA ILE A 32 -12.60 -4.72 9.57
C ILE A 32 -11.79 -3.90 8.56
N GLY A 33 -12.24 -2.66 8.31
CA GLY A 33 -11.77 -1.83 7.19
C GLY A 33 -10.62 -0.87 7.51
N GLY A 34 -10.14 -0.87 8.77
CA GLY A 34 -9.14 0.08 9.24
C GLY A 34 -9.76 1.35 9.83
N ARG A 35 -8.90 2.24 10.35
CA ARG A 35 -9.32 3.46 11.06
C ARG A 35 -9.94 4.47 10.10
N ALA A 36 -11.06 5.07 10.50
CA ALA A 36 -11.71 6.18 9.78
C ALA A 36 -10.73 7.33 9.46
N GLY A 37 -10.78 7.85 8.23
CA GLY A 37 -9.87 8.88 7.71
C GLY A 37 -8.44 8.39 7.44
N GLY A 38 -8.19 7.09 7.54
CA GLY A 38 -6.92 6.48 7.16
C GLY A 38 -6.89 6.10 5.67
N MET A 39 -5.71 6.14 5.06
CA MET A 39 -5.56 5.75 3.64
C MET A 39 -6.07 4.32 3.34
N PRO A 40 -5.87 3.30 4.19
CA PRO A 40 -6.44 1.97 3.97
C PRO A 40 -7.96 1.96 3.83
N GLN A 41 -8.66 2.67 4.72
CA GLN A 41 -10.13 2.78 4.70
C GLN A 41 -10.59 3.54 3.45
N MET A 42 -10.01 4.72 3.16
CA MET A 42 -10.38 5.50 1.98
C MET A 42 -10.19 4.72 0.67
N LEU A 43 -9.12 3.95 0.59
CA LEU A 43 -8.84 3.10 -0.56
C LEU A 43 -9.82 1.94 -0.68
N PHE A 44 -10.17 1.31 0.43
CA PHE A 44 -11.17 0.24 0.46
C PHE A 44 -12.54 0.76 0.01
N GLU A 45 -13.00 1.89 0.53
CA GLU A 45 -14.26 2.51 0.08
C GLU A 45 -14.23 2.94 -1.39
N TYR A 46 -13.08 3.43 -1.88
CA TYR A 46 -12.89 3.72 -3.30
C TYR A 46 -13.10 2.46 -4.16
N ILE A 47 -12.53 1.32 -3.75
CA ILE A 47 -12.68 0.04 -4.44
C ILE A 47 -14.14 -0.42 -4.40
N LEU A 48 -14.82 -0.31 -3.26
CA LEU A 48 -16.25 -0.65 -3.14
C LEU A 48 -17.09 0.17 -4.14
N LYS A 49 -16.92 1.49 -4.15
CA LYS A 49 -17.64 2.39 -5.07
C LYS A 49 -17.35 2.07 -6.54
N LYS A 50 -16.09 1.76 -6.88
CA LYS A 50 -15.68 1.32 -8.23
C LYS A 50 -16.40 0.05 -8.68
N ASN A 51 -16.74 -0.84 -7.73
CA ASN A 51 -17.49 -2.08 -7.96
C ASN A 51 -18.99 -1.93 -7.72
N ASN A 52 -19.53 -0.70 -7.71
CA ASN A 52 -20.94 -0.40 -7.49
C ASN A 52 -21.48 -0.92 -6.15
N ILE A 53 -20.69 -0.83 -5.10
CA ILE A 53 -21.01 -1.17 -3.72
C ILE A 53 -21.01 0.11 -2.92
N ASP A 54 -22.12 0.40 -2.24
CA ASP A 54 -22.20 1.54 -1.33
C ASP A 54 -21.61 1.17 0.03
N PRO A 55 -20.50 1.81 0.46
CA PRO A 55 -19.85 1.49 1.71
C PRO A 55 -20.67 1.82 2.97
N GLU A 56 -21.74 2.64 2.83
CA GLU A 56 -22.59 3.03 3.95
C GLU A 56 -23.82 2.11 4.12
N THR A 57 -24.28 1.47 3.04
CA THR A 57 -25.56 0.73 3.04
C THR A 57 -25.45 -0.73 2.66
N ASP A 58 -24.44 -1.11 1.87
CA ASP A 58 -24.35 -2.47 1.34
C ASP A 58 -23.58 -3.45 2.25
N LEU A 59 -22.78 -2.95 3.21
CA LEU A 59 -22.00 -3.76 4.14
C LEU A 59 -21.74 -2.99 5.44
N GLU A 60 -21.24 -3.68 6.47
CA GLU A 60 -20.78 -3.06 7.70
C GLU A 60 -19.25 -2.93 7.71
N ILE A 61 -18.72 -1.69 7.79
CA ILE A 61 -17.28 -1.45 7.89
C ILE A 61 -16.94 -1.04 9.33
N LEU A 62 -16.21 -1.91 10.04
CA LEU A 62 -15.73 -1.62 11.38
C LEU A 62 -14.48 -0.73 11.30
N GLN A 63 -14.62 0.51 11.76
CA GLN A 63 -13.60 1.56 11.70
C GLN A 63 -13.01 1.95 13.07
N ASN A 64 -13.44 1.27 14.12
CA ASN A 64 -13.07 1.53 15.51
C ASN A 64 -12.03 0.55 16.07
N VAL A 65 -11.44 -0.29 15.22
CA VAL A 65 -10.37 -1.21 15.59
C VAL A 65 -9.03 -0.57 15.24
N ASP A 66 -8.15 -0.44 16.24
CA ASP A 66 -6.80 0.05 16.02
C ASP A 66 -6.02 -0.86 15.06
N PHE A 67 -5.21 -0.25 14.21
CA PHE A 67 -4.50 -0.92 13.11
C PHE A 67 -3.62 -2.10 13.57
N GLY A 68 -3.00 -2.01 14.73
CA GLY A 68 -2.21 -3.10 15.34
C GLY A 68 -3.05 -4.22 15.98
N SER A 69 -4.38 -4.12 15.93
CA SER A 69 -5.30 -5.08 16.58
C SER A 69 -6.28 -5.71 15.59
N THR A 70 -6.22 -5.37 14.31
CA THR A 70 -7.17 -5.87 13.30
C THR A 70 -7.11 -7.37 13.12
N SER A 71 -5.93 -7.95 12.99
CA SER A 71 -5.72 -9.40 12.89
C SER A 71 -6.17 -10.14 14.15
N ALA A 72 -5.90 -9.60 15.35
CA ALA A 72 -6.36 -10.19 16.60
C ALA A 72 -7.89 -10.12 16.74
N ALA A 73 -8.52 -9.04 16.34
CA ALA A 73 -9.98 -8.94 16.30
C ALA A 73 -10.57 -9.95 15.32
N PHE A 74 -9.99 -10.10 14.14
CA PHE A 74 -10.41 -11.08 13.16
C PHE A 74 -10.29 -12.52 13.71
N THR A 75 -9.14 -12.91 14.24
CA THR A 75 -8.95 -14.27 14.82
C THR A 75 -9.88 -14.55 16.00
N SER A 76 -10.31 -13.53 16.76
CA SER A 76 -11.31 -13.66 17.81
C SER A 76 -12.75 -13.87 17.31
N GLY A 77 -12.97 -13.88 15.99
CA GLY A 77 -14.28 -14.10 15.38
C GLY A 77 -15.03 -12.82 14.98
N ILE A 78 -14.40 -11.64 15.10
CA ILE A 78 -15.01 -10.39 14.68
C ILE A 78 -14.84 -10.21 13.15
N GLY A 79 -15.93 -9.85 12.48
CA GLY A 79 -15.98 -9.61 11.03
C GLY A 79 -15.86 -10.88 10.18
N ASP A 80 -16.38 -10.82 8.98
CA ASP A 80 -16.25 -11.86 7.95
C ASP A 80 -14.92 -11.72 7.21
N TYR A 81 -14.47 -10.46 7.05
CA TYR A 81 -13.23 -10.08 6.36
C TYR A 81 -12.46 -9.04 7.17
N THR A 82 -11.17 -8.95 6.90
CA THR A 82 -10.30 -7.90 7.45
C THR A 82 -9.35 -7.35 6.37
N VAL A 83 -9.04 -6.05 6.46
CA VAL A 83 -8.03 -5.40 5.62
C VAL A 83 -6.72 -5.37 6.37
N GLU A 84 -5.75 -6.14 5.89
CA GLU A 84 -4.46 -6.32 6.55
C GLU A 84 -3.29 -5.86 5.68
N PHE A 85 -2.21 -5.44 6.36
CA PHE A 85 -0.90 -5.30 5.74
C PHE A 85 -0.02 -6.51 6.06
N GLU A 86 1.11 -6.59 5.40
CA GLU A 86 2.16 -7.50 5.81
C GLU A 86 2.90 -6.97 7.07
N PRO A 87 3.31 -7.81 7.98
CA PRO A 87 3.30 -9.29 7.93
C PRO A 87 1.97 -9.95 8.33
N SER A 88 0.98 -9.21 8.81
CA SER A 88 -0.25 -9.79 9.38
C SER A 88 -1.01 -10.66 8.39
N ALA A 89 -1.12 -10.26 7.11
CA ALA A 89 -1.80 -11.04 6.09
C ALA A 89 -1.15 -12.43 5.91
N THR A 90 0.17 -12.48 5.75
CA THR A 90 0.91 -13.74 5.63
C THR A 90 0.82 -14.58 6.92
N LEU A 91 0.88 -13.95 8.10
CA LEU A 91 0.78 -14.68 9.37
C LEU A 91 -0.60 -15.32 9.58
N LEU A 92 -1.69 -14.63 9.21
CA LEU A 92 -3.04 -15.21 9.26
C LEU A 92 -3.15 -16.47 8.38
N GLU A 93 -2.57 -16.44 7.18
CA GLU A 93 -2.55 -17.63 6.31
C GLU A 93 -1.71 -18.76 6.90
N GLN A 94 -0.52 -18.48 7.41
CA GLN A 94 0.38 -19.49 7.99
C GLN A 94 -0.22 -20.15 9.25
N GLN A 95 -1.03 -19.40 9.98
CA GLN A 95 -1.73 -19.90 11.18
C GLN A 95 -3.04 -20.64 10.84
N GLY A 96 -3.49 -20.59 9.57
CA GLY A 96 -4.77 -21.16 9.16
C GLY A 96 -5.99 -20.39 9.68
N GLU A 97 -5.80 -19.13 10.06
CA GLU A 97 -6.83 -18.25 10.62
C GLU A 97 -7.50 -17.35 9.58
N GLY A 98 -6.94 -17.30 8.36
CA GLY A 98 -7.48 -16.53 7.26
C GLY A 98 -6.77 -16.81 5.95
N HIS A 99 -7.34 -16.28 4.85
CA HIS A 99 -6.84 -16.44 3.49
C HIS A 99 -6.82 -15.09 2.79
N VAL A 100 -5.70 -14.73 2.20
CA VAL A 100 -5.64 -13.54 1.33
C VAL A 100 -6.42 -13.82 0.06
N ILE A 101 -7.52 -13.09 -0.16
CA ILE A 101 -8.43 -13.29 -1.27
C ILE A 101 -8.37 -12.19 -2.33
N ALA A 102 -7.95 -10.98 -1.97
CA ALA A 102 -7.79 -9.90 -2.92
C ALA A 102 -6.69 -8.91 -2.49
N SER A 103 -6.04 -8.30 -3.47
CA SER A 103 -5.11 -7.19 -3.26
C SER A 103 -5.83 -5.86 -3.47
N LEU A 104 -5.90 -5.03 -2.44
CA LEU A 104 -6.40 -3.67 -2.59
C LEU A 104 -5.49 -2.84 -3.51
N GLY A 105 -4.19 -3.15 -3.52
CA GLY A 105 -3.22 -2.48 -4.37
C GLY A 105 -3.41 -2.76 -5.86
N VAL A 106 -3.81 -3.96 -6.22
CA VAL A 106 -4.14 -4.33 -7.62
C VAL A 106 -5.43 -3.65 -8.02
N GLU A 107 -6.47 -3.75 -7.19
CA GLU A 107 -7.80 -3.26 -7.53
C GLU A 107 -7.88 -1.74 -7.61
N SER A 108 -7.18 -1.02 -6.73
CA SER A 108 -7.16 0.46 -6.75
C SER A 108 -6.33 1.05 -7.89
N GLY A 109 -5.45 0.29 -8.51
CA GLY A 109 -4.54 0.77 -9.53
C GLY A 109 -3.24 1.38 -8.98
N TYR A 110 -2.57 2.19 -9.80
CA TYR A 110 -1.29 2.83 -9.42
C TYR A 110 -1.51 4.07 -8.56
N VAL A 111 -1.64 3.86 -7.26
CA VAL A 111 -1.73 4.94 -6.27
C VAL A 111 -0.33 5.16 -5.67
N PRO A 112 0.17 6.40 -5.55
CA PRO A 112 1.48 6.68 -4.97
C PRO A 112 1.41 6.51 -3.45
N TYR A 113 1.38 5.26 -2.99
CA TYR A 113 1.06 4.92 -1.62
C TYR A 113 2.14 5.37 -0.64
N THR A 114 3.41 5.31 -1.06
CA THR A 114 4.53 5.80 -0.26
C THR A 114 5.42 6.73 -1.08
N ALA A 115 5.66 7.92 -0.55
CA ALA A 115 6.56 8.91 -1.14
C ALA A 115 7.36 9.64 -0.07
N TYR A 116 8.55 10.09 -0.42
CA TYR A 116 9.39 10.92 0.42
C TYR A 116 9.11 12.39 0.20
N CYS A 117 8.82 13.09 1.29
CA CYS A 117 8.49 14.50 1.31
C CYS A 117 9.48 15.31 2.17
N ALA A 118 9.70 16.56 1.80
CA ALA A 118 10.45 17.52 2.61
C ALA A 118 9.88 18.93 2.39
N LYS A 119 10.12 19.81 3.36
CA LYS A 119 9.73 21.23 3.19
C LYS A 119 10.46 21.82 1.98
N LYS A 120 9.77 22.60 1.15
CA LYS A 120 10.37 23.29 -0.02
C LYS A 120 11.64 24.09 0.35
N SER A 121 11.61 24.77 1.51
CA SER A 121 12.77 25.51 2.02
C SER A 121 13.96 24.60 2.34
N TYR A 122 13.71 23.38 2.83
CA TYR A 122 14.77 22.41 3.09
C TYR A 122 15.38 21.89 1.79
N ILE A 123 14.53 21.51 0.82
CA ILE A 123 14.96 21.05 -0.52
C ILE A 123 15.85 22.11 -1.17
N LYS A 124 15.42 23.37 -1.16
CA LYS A 124 16.17 24.49 -1.73
C LYS A 124 17.53 24.71 -1.03
N LYS A 125 17.57 24.54 0.29
CA LYS A 125 18.79 24.76 1.08
C LYS A 125 19.77 23.58 1.03
N ASN A 126 19.28 22.37 0.80
CA ASN A 126 20.06 21.13 0.90
C ASN A 126 19.86 20.23 -0.35
N PRO A 127 20.02 20.73 -1.58
CA PRO A 127 19.73 19.96 -2.80
C PRO A 127 20.62 18.71 -2.91
N ASP A 128 21.89 18.80 -2.45
CA ASP A 128 22.83 17.68 -2.50
C ASP A 128 22.42 16.53 -1.57
N VAL A 129 21.83 16.84 -0.42
CA VAL A 129 21.32 15.82 0.52
C VAL A 129 20.12 15.11 -0.11
N ILE A 130 19.19 15.86 -0.67
CA ILE A 130 18.02 15.32 -1.36
C ILE A 130 18.45 14.44 -2.56
N GLN A 131 19.42 14.91 -3.35
CA GLN A 131 19.93 14.13 -4.49
C GLN A 131 20.59 12.81 -4.04
N LYS A 132 21.45 12.85 -3.03
CA LYS A 132 22.10 11.65 -2.48
C LYS A 132 21.08 10.66 -1.95
N PHE A 133 20.05 11.14 -1.23
CA PHE A 133 18.97 10.32 -0.73
C PHE A 133 18.19 9.67 -1.88
N THR A 134 17.81 10.45 -2.89
CA THR A 134 17.08 9.95 -4.06
C THR A 134 17.89 8.93 -4.84
N ASN A 135 19.20 9.16 -5.02
CA ASN A 135 20.10 8.18 -5.66
C ASN A 135 20.18 6.86 -4.88
N ALA A 136 20.23 6.93 -3.55
CA ALA A 136 20.26 5.73 -2.70
C ALA A 136 18.93 4.97 -2.77
N THR A 137 17.81 5.68 -2.77
CA THR A 137 16.47 5.09 -2.93
C THR A 137 16.33 4.43 -4.30
N GLN A 138 16.78 5.10 -5.39
CA GLN A 138 16.77 4.51 -6.73
C GLN A 138 17.58 3.23 -6.79
N LYS A 139 18.79 3.24 -6.23
CA LYS A 139 19.63 2.04 -6.16
C LYS A 139 18.95 0.88 -5.39
N GLY A 140 18.20 1.21 -4.33
CA GLY A 140 17.41 0.21 -3.61
C GLY A 140 16.28 -0.36 -4.47
N LEU A 141 15.57 0.47 -5.23
CA LEU A 141 14.53 0.03 -6.17
C LEU A 141 15.13 -0.86 -7.28
N ASP A 142 16.28 -0.47 -7.84
CA ASP A 142 16.98 -1.27 -8.85
C ASP A 142 17.33 -2.66 -8.30
N TYR A 143 17.80 -2.72 -7.05
CA TYR A 143 18.09 -3.99 -6.40
C TYR A 143 16.84 -4.86 -6.25
N VAL A 144 15.74 -4.29 -5.73
CA VAL A 144 14.47 -5.00 -5.56
C VAL A 144 13.93 -5.53 -6.89
N ASN A 145 14.05 -4.75 -7.96
CA ASN A 145 13.55 -5.13 -9.29
C ASN A 145 14.40 -6.21 -9.98
N THR A 146 15.69 -6.33 -9.62
CA THR A 146 16.65 -7.24 -10.33
C THR A 146 17.00 -8.49 -9.54
N HIS A 147 16.68 -8.57 -8.23
CA HIS A 147 17.04 -9.71 -7.39
C HIS A 147 15.82 -10.54 -7.01
N SER A 148 16.06 -11.78 -6.64
CA SER A 148 15.02 -12.71 -6.16
C SER A 148 14.50 -12.29 -4.78
N SER A 149 13.29 -12.75 -4.46
CA SER A 149 12.68 -12.49 -3.15
C SER A 149 13.51 -13.01 -1.99
N ALA A 150 14.20 -14.14 -2.18
CA ALA A 150 15.10 -14.72 -1.17
C ALA A 150 16.36 -13.87 -0.93
N GLU A 151 16.97 -13.31 -1.99
CA GLU A 151 18.11 -12.40 -1.86
C GLU A 151 17.72 -11.11 -1.16
N ILE A 152 16.55 -10.55 -1.49
CA ILE A 152 16.02 -9.36 -0.84
C ILE A 152 15.76 -9.66 0.63
N ALA A 153 15.06 -10.76 0.94
CA ALA A 153 14.75 -11.19 2.30
C ALA A 153 16.02 -11.33 3.15
N ALA A 154 17.09 -11.93 2.61
CA ALA A 154 18.36 -12.08 3.32
C ALA A 154 18.98 -10.74 3.73
N ILE A 155 18.84 -9.70 2.89
CA ILE A 155 19.38 -8.36 3.19
C ILE A 155 18.55 -7.64 4.25
N ILE A 156 17.21 -7.74 4.17
CA ILE A 156 16.34 -6.98 5.08
C ILE A 156 16.05 -7.71 6.39
N ALA A 157 16.23 -9.03 6.48
CA ALA A 157 15.96 -9.83 7.68
C ALA A 157 16.54 -9.26 9.00
N PRO A 158 17.72 -8.66 9.04
CA PRO A 158 18.24 -8.04 10.27
C PRO A 158 17.36 -6.91 10.83
N GLN A 159 16.50 -6.31 10.01
CA GLN A 159 15.53 -5.26 10.41
C GLN A 159 14.22 -5.84 10.94
N PHE A 160 13.93 -7.13 10.68
CA PHE A 160 12.70 -7.83 11.02
C PHE A 160 12.97 -9.02 11.95
N LYS A 161 13.55 -8.76 13.10
CA LYS A 161 14.06 -9.79 14.03
C LYS A 161 12.99 -10.75 14.55
N GLU A 162 11.74 -10.32 14.58
CA GLU A 162 10.60 -11.09 15.08
C GLU A 162 9.96 -11.96 13.98
N THR A 163 10.45 -11.87 12.73
CA THR A 163 9.89 -12.57 11.58
C THR A 163 10.95 -13.48 10.98
N ASP A 164 10.63 -14.75 10.76
CA ASP A 164 11.56 -15.69 10.14
C ASP A 164 11.78 -15.39 8.65
N ILE A 165 12.91 -15.85 8.12
CA ILE A 165 13.32 -15.52 6.76
C ILE A 165 12.37 -16.10 5.68
N ALA A 166 11.71 -17.21 5.95
CA ALA A 166 10.77 -17.81 5.01
C ALA A 166 9.53 -16.93 4.89
N THR A 167 9.01 -16.44 6.00
CA THR A 167 7.92 -15.46 6.06
C THR A 167 8.29 -14.16 5.36
N ILE A 168 9.48 -13.61 5.61
CA ILE A 168 9.96 -12.39 4.91
C ILE A 168 10.02 -12.64 3.40
N THR A 169 10.51 -13.80 2.97
CA THR A 169 10.60 -14.17 1.54
C THR A 169 9.20 -14.22 0.90
N ALA A 170 8.22 -14.83 1.57
CA ALA A 170 6.85 -14.90 1.09
C ALA A 170 6.21 -13.49 0.96
N ILE A 171 6.44 -12.62 1.93
CA ILE A 171 5.99 -11.21 1.91
C ILE A 171 6.60 -10.47 0.71
N VAL A 172 7.91 -10.58 0.51
CA VAL A 172 8.60 -9.93 -0.62
C VAL A 172 8.05 -10.45 -1.94
N GLU A 173 7.83 -11.77 -2.06
CA GLU A 173 7.24 -12.39 -3.26
C GLU A 173 5.86 -11.83 -3.55
N ARG A 174 4.99 -11.75 -2.55
CA ARG A 174 3.64 -11.18 -2.68
C ARG A 174 3.68 -9.73 -3.13
N TYR A 175 4.53 -8.90 -2.54
CA TYR A 175 4.69 -7.51 -2.95
C TYR A 175 5.29 -7.35 -4.34
N LYS A 176 6.18 -8.23 -4.76
CA LYS A 176 6.71 -8.25 -6.14
C LYS A 176 5.63 -8.68 -7.13
N SER A 177 4.87 -9.73 -6.83
CA SER A 177 3.83 -10.27 -7.72
C SER A 177 2.73 -9.26 -8.02
N GLN A 178 2.41 -8.37 -7.08
CA GLN A 178 1.45 -7.29 -7.30
C GLN A 178 2.07 -5.98 -7.81
N ASP A 179 3.36 -5.95 -8.12
CA ASP A 179 4.06 -4.76 -8.64
C ASP A 179 4.02 -3.56 -7.67
N THR A 180 4.25 -3.83 -6.38
CA THR A 180 4.16 -2.79 -5.33
C THR A 180 5.23 -1.73 -5.46
N TRP A 181 6.48 -2.13 -5.72
CA TRP A 181 7.60 -1.21 -5.80
C TRP A 181 7.76 -0.63 -7.19
N LYS A 182 8.06 0.63 -7.24
CA LYS A 182 8.35 1.33 -8.50
C LYS A 182 9.68 0.85 -9.12
N THR A 183 9.78 0.99 -10.42
CA THR A 183 11.08 0.84 -11.13
C THR A 183 11.91 2.12 -11.05
N SER A 184 11.27 3.25 -10.76
CA SER A 184 11.95 4.53 -10.61
C SER A 184 11.33 5.38 -9.51
N THR A 185 12.14 6.26 -8.91
CA THR A 185 11.67 7.20 -7.90
C THR A 185 10.84 8.36 -8.46
N VAL A 186 10.62 8.43 -9.78
CA VAL A 186 9.78 9.47 -10.41
C VAL A 186 8.34 9.34 -9.92
N PHE A 187 7.81 10.43 -9.37
CA PHE A 187 6.42 10.53 -8.95
C PHE A 187 5.60 11.05 -10.12
N THR A 188 4.72 10.23 -10.69
CA THR A 188 3.98 10.57 -11.91
C THR A 188 2.72 11.40 -11.63
N GLU A 189 2.33 12.25 -12.58
CA GLU A 189 1.14 13.09 -12.46
C GLU A 189 -0.14 12.27 -12.47
N ASP A 190 -0.23 11.21 -13.28
CA ASP A 190 -1.41 10.34 -13.34
C ASP A 190 -1.69 9.68 -11.98
N SER A 191 -0.64 9.16 -11.33
CA SER A 191 -0.79 8.56 -10.00
C SER A 191 -1.16 9.59 -8.92
N PHE A 192 -0.66 10.81 -9.04
CA PHE A 192 -1.03 11.93 -8.18
C PHE A 192 -2.50 12.31 -8.34
N ASN A 193 -3.00 12.35 -9.56
CA ASN A 193 -4.39 12.65 -9.85
C ASN A 193 -5.33 11.56 -9.30
N LEU A 194 -4.98 10.28 -9.48
CA LEU A 194 -5.74 9.17 -8.89
C LEU A 194 -5.80 9.27 -7.37
N LEU A 195 -4.70 9.63 -6.70
CA LEU A 195 -4.71 9.87 -5.25
C LEU A 195 -5.66 10.99 -4.86
N GLN A 196 -5.67 12.10 -5.61
CA GLN A 196 -6.58 13.20 -5.35
C GLN A 196 -8.05 12.82 -5.56
N ASP A 197 -8.34 11.99 -6.56
CA ASP A 197 -9.69 11.48 -6.82
C ASP A 197 -10.17 10.62 -5.64
N ILE A 198 -9.32 9.73 -5.12
CA ILE A 198 -9.62 8.92 -3.93
C ILE A 198 -9.90 9.81 -2.71
N LEU A 199 -9.03 10.78 -2.43
CA LEU A 199 -9.20 11.71 -1.32
C LEU A 199 -10.45 12.59 -1.46
N THR A 200 -10.79 12.98 -2.69
CA THR A 200 -12.01 13.76 -2.98
C THR A 200 -13.27 12.94 -2.75
N GLN A 201 -13.28 11.68 -3.19
CA GLN A 201 -14.40 10.75 -2.98
C GLN A 201 -14.60 10.38 -1.51
N ALA A 202 -13.53 10.41 -0.73
CA ALA A 202 -13.57 10.23 0.73
C ALA A 202 -13.96 11.51 1.51
N GLY A 203 -14.12 12.66 0.82
CA GLY A 203 -14.44 13.94 1.46
C GLY A 203 -13.26 14.65 2.14
N GLU A 204 -12.06 14.08 2.07
CA GLU A 204 -10.84 14.59 2.71
C GLU A 204 -10.15 15.70 1.91
N LEU A 205 -10.36 15.76 0.59
CA LEU A 205 -9.85 16.79 -0.29
C LEU A 205 -10.98 17.64 -0.86
N LYS A 206 -11.06 18.90 -0.45
CA LYS A 206 -12.12 19.84 -0.91
C LYS A 206 -11.94 20.31 -2.35
N SER A 207 -10.71 20.41 -2.82
CA SER A 207 -10.38 20.81 -4.18
C SER A 207 -9.02 20.29 -4.60
N PRO A 208 -8.87 19.82 -5.85
CA PRO A 208 -7.59 19.36 -6.38
C PRO A 208 -6.51 20.43 -6.32
N VAL A 209 -5.28 19.98 -6.11
CA VAL A 209 -4.07 20.81 -6.05
C VAL A 209 -3.25 20.54 -7.31
N PRO A 210 -2.69 21.57 -7.98
CA PRO A 210 -1.83 21.35 -9.13
C PRO A 210 -0.61 20.48 -8.79
N TYR A 211 -0.33 19.47 -9.60
CA TYR A 211 0.81 18.56 -9.43
C TYR A 211 2.13 19.32 -9.22
N SER A 212 2.42 20.30 -10.07
CA SER A 212 3.63 21.13 -10.02
C SER A 212 3.78 21.95 -8.73
N SER A 213 2.70 22.14 -7.97
CA SER A 213 2.76 22.84 -6.69
C SER A 213 3.29 22.00 -5.54
N LEU A 214 3.19 20.68 -5.63
CA LEU A 214 3.59 19.73 -4.56
C LEU A 214 4.73 18.80 -4.96
N VAL A 215 4.88 18.51 -6.26
CA VAL A 215 5.83 17.50 -6.75
C VAL A 215 6.99 18.17 -7.50
N THR A 216 8.19 17.66 -7.26
CA THR A 216 9.37 17.91 -8.09
C THR A 216 9.98 16.58 -8.51
N THR A 217 10.25 16.40 -9.80
CA THR A 217 10.86 15.19 -10.37
C THR A 217 12.36 15.36 -10.63
N GLU A 218 12.89 16.56 -10.45
CA GLU A 218 14.27 16.92 -10.78
C GLU A 218 15.32 15.94 -10.22
N PHE A 219 15.16 15.54 -8.94
CA PHE A 219 16.12 14.66 -8.27
C PHE A 219 15.99 13.22 -8.76
N SER A 220 14.76 12.77 -9.02
CA SER A 220 14.47 11.44 -9.53
C SER A 220 14.96 11.26 -10.97
N GLU A 221 14.75 12.25 -11.83
CA GLU A 221 15.27 12.24 -13.20
C GLU A 221 16.80 12.23 -13.24
N LYS A 222 17.46 13.00 -12.38
CA LYS A 222 18.92 12.96 -12.25
C LYS A 222 19.44 11.63 -11.71
N ALA A 223 18.67 10.93 -10.85
CA ALA A 223 19.05 9.64 -10.33
C ALA A 223 19.02 8.56 -11.42
N LEU A 224 18.05 8.61 -12.34
CA LEU A 224 17.96 7.70 -13.50
C LEU A 224 19.10 7.91 -14.50
N ASN A 225 19.50 9.16 -14.74
CA ASN A 225 20.54 9.49 -15.73
C ASN A 225 21.97 9.23 -15.23
N LYS A 226 22.16 8.71 -14.01
CA LYS A 226 23.48 8.39 -13.44
C LYS A 226 23.83 6.89 -13.48
N GLN A 227 23.00 6.09 -14.14
CA GLN A 227 23.24 4.66 -14.36
C GLN A 227 24.14 4.42 -15.57
#